data_021296606beb8448549cab4d2d094f2e
#
_entry.id   021296606beb8448549cab4d2d094f2e
#
_cell.length_a   1.000
_cell.length_b   1.000
_cell.length_c   1.000
_cell.angle_alpha   90.00
_cell.angle_beta   90.00
_cell.angle_gamma   90.00
#
_symmetry.space_group_name_H-M   'P 1'
#
loop_
_entity.id
_entity.type
_entity.pdbx_description
1 polymer ?
#
loop_
_entity_poly.entity_id
_entity_poly.type
_entity_poly.pdbx_seq_one_letter_code
_entity_poly.pdbx_strand_id
1 'polypeptide(L)'
;MNPPRLTTATVAARIPYANAAPFYTLWADAPFAVRNLAPRELGREAEAGSVDLGLMATGDFLRLRDRFELLAPLGVAARGPVQSVLLFSRRPANALAGALVSVTPETSTSIRLLKLLLNVSAGCPACASCAASSPHRRTPCC
;
A
#
# COMPACT_ATOMS: atom_id res chain seq x y z
N MET A 1 22.71 10.03 -14.79
CA MET A 1 22.51 8.78 -14.05
C MET A 1 22.25 7.67 -15.05
N ASN A 2 23.10 6.66 -15.14
CA ASN A 2 22.80 5.52 -16.02
C ASN A 2 21.64 4.71 -15.40
N PRO A 3 20.64 4.30 -16.19
CA PRO A 3 19.58 3.45 -15.67
C PRO A 3 20.17 2.11 -15.14
N PRO A 4 19.64 1.57 -14.04
CA PRO A 4 20.10 0.29 -13.53
C PRO A 4 19.95 -0.80 -14.60
N ARG A 5 20.96 -1.65 -14.76
CA ARG A 5 20.87 -2.80 -15.66
C ARG A 5 20.03 -3.89 -15.02
N LEU A 6 18.83 -4.09 -15.52
CA LEU A 6 17.97 -5.20 -15.11
C LEU A 6 18.50 -6.51 -15.72
N THR A 7 18.61 -7.53 -14.90
CA THR A 7 19.14 -8.85 -15.28
C THR A 7 18.19 -9.96 -14.86
N THR A 8 18.47 -11.19 -15.25
CA THR A 8 17.71 -12.38 -14.83
C THR A 8 17.72 -12.61 -13.31
N ALA A 9 18.68 -12.03 -12.58
CA ALA A 9 18.72 -12.06 -11.13
C ALA A 9 17.80 -11.02 -10.47
N THR A 10 17.30 -10.03 -11.22
CA THR A 10 16.38 -9.00 -10.72
C THR A 10 14.99 -9.62 -10.50
N VAL A 11 14.41 -9.40 -9.33
CA VAL A 11 13.05 -9.82 -8.97
C VAL A 11 12.12 -8.61 -9.03
N ALA A 12 11.18 -8.64 -9.97
CA ALA A 12 10.17 -7.61 -10.12
C ALA A 12 8.82 -8.06 -9.54
N ALA A 13 8.20 -7.19 -8.76
CA ALA A 13 6.87 -7.44 -8.22
C ALA A 13 5.79 -6.76 -9.07
N ARG A 14 4.76 -7.50 -9.45
CA ARG A 14 3.59 -7.03 -10.16
C ARG A 14 2.35 -7.08 -9.27
N ILE A 15 1.66 -5.96 -9.12
CA ILE A 15 0.36 -5.90 -8.48
C ILE A 15 -0.70 -6.32 -9.50
N PRO A 16 -1.46 -7.41 -9.28
CA PRO A 16 -2.40 -7.95 -10.26
C PRO A 16 -3.74 -7.21 -10.28
N TYR A 17 -3.70 -5.87 -10.29
CA TYR A 17 -4.89 -5.01 -10.34
C TYR A 17 -5.01 -4.28 -11.67
N ALA A 18 -6.24 -4.08 -12.14
CA ALA A 18 -6.52 -3.47 -13.43
C ALA A 18 -5.91 -2.07 -13.58
N ASN A 19 -5.92 -1.26 -12.53
CA ASN A 19 -5.33 0.09 -12.54
C ASN A 19 -3.80 0.08 -12.62
N ALA A 20 -3.15 -1.02 -12.29
CA ALA A 20 -1.72 -1.21 -12.41
C ALA A 20 -1.29 -1.86 -13.74
N ALA A 21 -2.23 -2.46 -14.47
CA ALA A 21 -1.95 -3.20 -15.70
C ALA A 21 -1.14 -2.41 -16.76
N PRO A 22 -1.40 -1.10 -16.99
CA PRO A 22 -0.65 -0.32 -17.98
C PRO A 22 0.87 -0.27 -17.72
N PHE A 23 1.31 -0.41 -16.47
CA PHE A 23 2.74 -0.40 -16.13
C PHE A 23 3.48 -1.67 -16.53
N TYR A 24 2.75 -2.74 -16.85
CA TYR A 24 3.30 -4.08 -17.08
C TYR A 24 3.16 -4.57 -18.52
N THR A 25 2.68 -3.73 -19.45
CA THR A 25 2.39 -4.11 -20.84
C THR A 25 3.61 -4.64 -21.58
N LEU A 26 4.80 -4.17 -21.24
CA LEU A 26 6.06 -4.57 -21.88
C LEU A 26 6.87 -5.58 -21.04
N TRP A 27 6.28 -6.16 -20.00
CA TRP A 27 7.01 -7.07 -19.11
C TRP A 27 7.01 -8.53 -19.60
N ALA A 28 6.29 -8.87 -20.66
CA ALA A 28 6.25 -10.22 -21.20
C ALA A 28 7.65 -10.73 -21.62
N ASP A 29 8.44 -9.83 -22.22
CA ASP A 29 9.80 -10.14 -22.73
C ASP A 29 10.90 -9.53 -21.82
N ALA A 30 10.56 -9.18 -20.60
CA ALA A 30 11.51 -8.56 -19.68
C ALA A 30 12.57 -9.58 -19.19
N PRO A 31 13.83 -9.17 -19.05
CA PRO A 31 14.92 -10.05 -18.64
C PRO A 31 14.95 -10.39 -17.14
N PHE A 32 13.87 -10.15 -16.41
CA PHE A 32 13.79 -10.33 -14.96
C PHE A 32 12.66 -11.26 -14.54
N ALA A 33 12.77 -11.87 -13.35
CA ALA A 33 11.73 -12.70 -12.78
C ALA A 33 10.55 -11.84 -12.29
N VAL A 34 9.31 -12.24 -12.60
CA VAL A 34 8.11 -11.51 -12.20
C VAL A 34 7.33 -12.31 -11.16
N ARG A 35 7.03 -11.69 -10.01
CA ARG A 35 6.19 -12.23 -8.94
C ARG A 35 4.91 -11.41 -8.80
N ASN A 36 3.75 -12.06 -8.71
CA ASN A 36 2.49 -11.39 -8.42
C ASN A 36 2.34 -11.25 -6.91
N LEU A 37 2.26 -10.02 -6.42
CA LEU A 37 2.14 -9.72 -5.00
C LEU A 37 1.05 -8.67 -4.76
N ALA A 38 0.26 -8.84 -3.71
CA ALA A 38 -0.65 -7.79 -3.26
C ALA A 38 0.15 -6.59 -2.70
N PRO A 39 -0.38 -5.36 -2.69
CA PRO A 39 0.37 -4.17 -2.28
C PRO A 39 1.04 -4.29 -0.92
N ARG A 40 0.36 -4.87 0.06
CA ARG A 40 0.89 -5.05 1.40
C ARG A 40 1.99 -6.12 1.48
N GLU A 41 1.82 -7.18 0.71
CA GLU A 41 2.81 -8.25 0.59
C GLU A 41 4.07 -7.73 -0.09
N LEU A 42 3.91 -6.96 -1.17
CA LEU A 42 5.02 -6.31 -1.86
C LEU A 42 5.85 -5.44 -0.89
N GLY A 43 5.20 -4.64 -0.05
CA GLY A 43 5.90 -3.82 0.96
C GLY A 43 6.72 -4.65 1.96
N ARG A 44 6.23 -5.84 2.36
CA ARG A 44 6.97 -6.76 3.25
C ARG A 44 8.13 -7.45 2.54
N GLU A 45 7.90 -7.94 1.33
CA GLU A 45 8.91 -8.62 0.52
C GLU A 45 10.05 -7.65 0.12
N ALA A 46 9.71 -6.39 -0.20
CA ALA A 46 10.70 -5.34 -0.43
C ALA A 46 11.54 -5.05 0.82
N GLU A 47 10.93 -5.00 1.99
CA GLU A 47 11.64 -4.83 3.28
C GLU A 47 12.56 -6.01 3.58
N ALA A 48 12.13 -7.22 3.25
CA ALA A 48 12.95 -8.45 3.38
C ALA A 48 14.08 -8.53 2.34
N GLY A 49 14.09 -7.67 1.30
CA GLY A 49 15.10 -7.69 0.25
C GLY A 49 14.88 -8.76 -0.82
N SER A 50 13.68 -9.31 -0.92
CA SER A 50 13.30 -10.35 -1.89
C SER A 50 12.65 -9.78 -3.17
N VAL A 51 12.53 -8.46 -3.27
CA VAL A 51 12.01 -7.71 -4.43
C VAL A 51 12.92 -6.51 -4.69
N ASP A 52 13.34 -6.36 -5.94
CA ASP A 52 14.23 -5.29 -6.39
C ASP A 52 13.47 -4.16 -7.11
N LEU A 53 12.36 -4.49 -7.76
CA LEU A 53 11.60 -3.58 -8.62
C LEU A 53 10.10 -3.80 -8.44
N GLY A 54 9.31 -2.73 -8.43
CA GLY A 54 7.85 -2.86 -8.41
C GLY A 54 7.11 -1.56 -8.24
N LEU A 55 5.80 -1.61 -8.46
CA LEU A 55 4.89 -0.50 -8.19
C LEU A 55 4.51 -0.53 -6.71
N MET A 56 5.24 0.20 -5.89
CA MET A 56 5.09 0.18 -4.44
C MET A 56 4.01 1.16 -3.95
N ALA A 57 3.27 0.77 -2.91
CA ALA A 57 2.36 1.67 -2.23
C ALA A 57 3.12 2.84 -1.59
N THR A 58 2.64 4.08 -1.77
CA THR A 58 3.35 5.31 -1.34
C THR A 58 3.79 5.27 0.12
N GLY A 59 2.96 4.76 1.03
CA GLY A 59 3.32 4.66 2.45
C GLY A 59 4.46 3.69 2.74
N ASP A 60 4.61 2.63 1.93
CA ASP A 60 5.74 1.70 2.05
C ASP A 60 7.00 2.28 1.39
N PHE A 61 6.86 2.98 0.25
CA PHE A 61 7.97 3.70 -0.36
C PHE A 61 8.57 4.74 0.61
N LEU A 62 7.74 5.57 1.24
CA LEU A 62 8.22 6.55 2.22
C LEU A 62 8.94 5.92 3.42
N ARG A 63 8.54 4.73 3.83
CA ARG A 63 9.18 3.97 4.90
C ARG A 63 10.51 3.34 4.48
N LEU A 64 10.63 2.97 3.21
CA LEU A 64 11.79 2.26 2.63
C LEU A 64 12.65 3.16 1.73
N ARG A 65 12.46 4.48 1.79
CA ARG A 65 13.12 5.47 0.90
C ARG A 65 14.65 5.46 0.97
N ASP A 66 15.23 4.94 2.06
CA ASP A 66 16.67 4.80 2.20
C ASP A 66 17.24 3.58 1.44
N ARG A 67 16.34 2.71 0.95
CA ARG A 67 16.67 1.47 0.22
C ARG A 67 16.15 1.44 -1.21
N PHE A 68 15.16 2.26 -1.52
CA PHE A 68 14.50 2.30 -2.83
C PHE A 68 14.44 3.74 -3.33
N GLU A 69 14.61 3.91 -4.63
CA GLU A 69 14.45 5.17 -5.33
C GLU A 69 13.41 5.08 -6.44
N LEU A 70 12.89 6.21 -6.85
CA LEU A 70 11.94 6.28 -7.98
C LEU A 70 12.71 6.17 -9.29
N LEU A 71 12.43 5.15 -10.08
CA LEU A 71 13.01 4.99 -11.42
C LEU A 71 12.47 6.02 -12.41
N ALA A 72 11.22 6.45 -12.24
CA ALA A 72 10.56 7.46 -13.05
C ALA A 72 9.42 8.11 -12.25
N PRO A 73 8.98 9.33 -12.60
CA PRO A 73 7.85 10.00 -11.96
C PRO A 73 6.51 9.43 -12.43
N LEU A 74 6.37 8.10 -12.36
CA LEU A 74 5.19 7.35 -12.79
C LEU A 74 4.50 6.74 -11.57
N GLY A 75 3.17 6.80 -11.57
CA GLY A 75 2.38 6.24 -10.48
C GLY A 75 0.89 6.29 -10.76
N VAL A 76 0.11 5.67 -9.87
CA VAL A 76 -1.34 5.77 -9.86
C VAL A 76 -1.74 6.85 -8.87
N ALA A 77 -2.40 7.88 -9.36
CA ALA A 77 -2.92 8.97 -8.55
C ALA A 77 -4.37 9.27 -8.90
N ALA A 78 -5.11 9.83 -7.95
CA ALA A 78 -6.47 10.33 -8.17
C ALA A 78 -6.51 11.84 -7.94
N ARG A 79 -7.24 12.55 -8.80
CA ARG A 79 -7.57 13.96 -8.61
C ARG A 79 -9.00 14.06 -8.09
N GLY A 80 -9.15 14.42 -6.82
CA GLY A 80 -10.44 14.44 -6.14
C GLY A 80 -10.78 13.13 -5.41
N PRO A 81 -12.06 12.83 -5.14
CA PRO A 81 -12.47 11.66 -4.39
C PRO A 81 -12.03 10.34 -5.05
N VAL A 82 -11.47 9.43 -4.26
CA VAL A 82 -11.07 8.10 -4.71
C VAL A 82 -12.25 7.15 -4.53
N GLN A 83 -12.83 6.68 -5.62
CA GLN A 83 -14.03 5.82 -5.58
C GLN A 83 -13.74 4.36 -5.21
N SER A 84 -12.49 3.91 -5.32
CA SER A 84 -12.08 2.53 -5.04
C SER A 84 -11.57 2.30 -3.62
N VAL A 85 -11.42 3.37 -2.80
CA VAL A 85 -10.97 3.28 -1.42
C VAL A 85 -11.91 4.08 -0.54
N LEU A 86 -12.86 3.41 0.10
CA LEU A 86 -13.95 4.02 0.83
C LEU A 86 -14.02 3.48 2.26
N LEU A 87 -14.37 4.35 3.20
CA LEU A 87 -14.77 3.97 4.56
C LEU A 87 -16.30 3.92 4.62
N PHE A 88 -16.85 2.72 4.83
CA PHE A 88 -18.28 2.53 5.07
C PHE A 88 -18.54 2.55 6.58
N SER A 89 -19.50 3.36 7.02
CA SER A 89 -19.87 3.44 8.42
C SER A 89 -21.37 3.74 8.59
N ARG A 90 -21.98 3.16 9.62
CA ARG A 90 -23.32 3.51 10.08
C ARG A 90 -23.36 4.75 10.97
N ARG A 91 -22.19 5.27 11.33
CA ARG A 91 -22.03 6.44 12.20
C ARG A 91 -21.23 7.51 11.47
N PRO A 92 -21.44 8.79 11.77
CA PRO A 92 -20.58 9.84 11.26
C PRO A 92 -19.13 9.69 11.77
N ALA A 93 -18.16 10.23 11.04
CA ALA A 93 -16.74 10.05 11.33
C ALA A 93 -16.34 10.49 12.77
N ASN A 94 -16.95 11.57 13.27
CA ASN A 94 -16.72 12.08 14.62
C ASN A 94 -17.29 11.18 15.74
N ALA A 95 -18.14 10.21 15.41
CA ALA A 95 -18.71 9.25 16.37
C ALA A 95 -18.04 7.87 16.29
N LEU A 96 -16.88 7.76 15.65
CA LEU A 96 -16.12 6.52 15.49
C LEU A 96 -15.06 6.30 16.57
N ALA A 97 -14.96 7.16 17.58
CA ALA A 97 -14.06 6.94 18.71
C ALA A 97 -14.40 5.60 19.39
N GLY A 98 -13.40 4.77 19.65
CA GLY A 98 -13.55 3.42 20.19
C GLY A 98 -14.23 2.39 19.27
N ALA A 99 -14.55 2.75 18.02
CA ALA A 99 -15.16 1.81 17.08
C ALA A 99 -14.15 0.83 16.51
N LEU A 100 -14.60 -0.40 16.28
CA LEU A 100 -13.84 -1.39 15.53
C LEU A 100 -13.93 -1.11 14.03
N VAL A 101 -12.80 -0.85 13.39
CA VAL A 101 -12.71 -0.67 11.94
C VAL A 101 -12.10 -1.91 11.30
N SER A 102 -12.86 -2.56 10.41
CA SER A 102 -12.38 -3.68 9.62
C SER A 102 -11.69 -3.17 8.35
N VAL A 103 -10.52 -3.70 8.03
CA VAL A 103 -9.74 -3.31 6.85
C VAL A 103 -9.39 -4.53 6.02
N THR A 104 -9.30 -4.35 4.68
CA THR A 104 -8.94 -5.44 3.78
C THR A 104 -7.44 -5.76 3.88
N PRO A 105 -7.02 -7.01 3.64
CA PRO A 105 -5.62 -7.42 3.74
C PRO A 105 -4.72 -6.77 2.69
N GLU A 106 -5.28 -6.33 1.55
CA GLU A 106 -4.53 -5.72 0.45
C GLU A 106 -4.11 -4.28 0.73
N THR A 107 -4.76 -3.63 1.70
CA THR A 107 -4.57 -2.21 1.99
C THR A 107 -3.26 -1.96 2.73
N SER A 108 -2.42 -1.07 2.22
CA SER A 108 -1.20 -0.58 2.88
C SER A 108 -1.28 0.91 3.23
N THR A 109 -1.12 1.81 2.28
CA THR A 109 -1.11 3.27 2.51
C THR A 109 -2.42 3.78 3.09
N SER A 110 -3.57 3.28 2.60
CA SER A 110 -4.90 3.77 2.98
C SER A 110 -5.22 3.55 4.46
N ILE A 111 -4.70 2.48 5.09
CA ILE A 111 -4.85 2.28 6.55
C ILE A 111 -4.15 3.40 7.32
N ARG A 112 -2.94 3.79 6.89
CA ARG A 112 -2.17 4.85 7.54
C ARG A 112 -2.88 6.19 7.42
N LEU A 113 -3.39 6.48 6.22
CA LEU A 113 -4.18 7.68 5.96
C LEU A 113 -5.47 7.68 6.80
N LEU A 114 -6.19 6.56 6.86
CA LEU A 114 -7.40 6.44 7.67
C LEU A 114 -7.12 6.73 9.15
N LYS A 115 -6.04 6.18 9.72
CA LYS A 115 -5.63 6.49 11.10
C LYS A 115 -5.40 7.97 11.31
N LEU A 116 -4.69 8.63 10.40
CA LEU A 116 -4.44 10.07 10.47
C LEU A 116 -5.75 10.87 10.43
N LEU A 117 -6.64 10.54 9.49
CA LEU A 117 -7.92 11.23 9.32
C LEU A 117 -8.83 11.05 10.55
N LEU A 118 -8.93 9.84 11.09
CA LEU A 118 -9.73 9.59 12.29
C LEU A 118 -9.16 10.29 13.52
N ASN A 119 -7.83 10.35 13.67
CA ASN A 119 -7.19 11.09 14.76
C ASN A 119 -7.46 12.59 14.68
N VAL A 120 -7.39 13.17 13.47
CA VAL A 120 -7.66 14.59 13.26
C VAL A 120 -9.15 14.90 13.44
N SER A 121 -10.05 14.06 12.89
CA SER A 121 -11.50 14.32 12.93
C SER A 121 -12.14 14.03 14.29
N ALA A 122 -11.60 13.09 15.05
CA ALA A 122 -12.16 12.68 16.35
C ALA A 122 -11.55 13.43 17.54
N GLY A 123 -10.49 14.23 17.31
CA GLY A 123 -9.76 14.89 18.41
C GLY A 123 -9.19 13.90 19.44
N CYS A 124 -9.06 12.62 19.08
CA CYS A 124 -8.65 11.55 19.98
C CYS A 124 -7.25 11.06 19.63
N PRO A 125 -6.21 11.32 20.42
CA PRO A 125 -4.85 10.87 20.19
C PRO A 125 -4.66 9.35 20.33
N ALA A 126 -5.69 8.59 20.71
CA ALA A 126 -5.57 7.18 21.10
C ALA A 126 -5.86 6.16 19.99
N CYS A 127 -6.21 6.57 18.75
CA CYS A 127 -6.45 5.62 17.65
C CYS A 127 -5.17 5.06 16.99
N ALA A 128 -4.02 5.10 17.68
CA ALA A 128 -2.75 4.60 17.13
C ALA A 128 -2.62 3.07 17.02
N SER A 129 -3.56 2.30 17.59
CA SER A 129 -3.44 0.84 17.74
C SER A 129 -4.33 0.00 16.81
N CYS A 130 -4.73 0.50 15.63
CA CYS A 130 -5.33 -0.38 14.63
C CYS A 130 -4.27 -1.36 14.10
N ALA A 131 -4.12 -2.49 14.75
CA ALA A 131 -3.37 -3.62 14.21
C ALA A 131 -4.13 -4.18 13.01
N ALA A 132 -3.47 -4.26 11.85
CA ALA A 132 -3.97 -4.99 10.72
C ALA A 132 -3.94 -6.47 11.09
N SER A 133 -5.04 -6.99 11.55
CA SER A 133 -5.19 -8.39 11.89
C SER A 133 -5.91 -9.14 10.78
N SER A 134 -5.45 -10.37 10.61
CA SER A 134 -6.09 -11.47 9.88
C SER A 134 -7.63 -11.43 9.99
N PRO A 135 -8.39 -11.92 8.99
CA PRO A 135 -9.87 -11.77 8.92
C PRO A 135 -10.64 -12.30 10.13
N HIS A 136 -9.97 -12.88 11.12
CA HIS A 136 -10.59 -13.47 12.31
C HIS A 136 -10.20 -12.82 13.66
N ARG A 137 -9.39 -11.77 13.69
CA ARG A 137 -9.11 -11.07 14.96
C ARG A 137 -9.71 -9.67 14.97
N ARG A 138 -10.65 -9.48 15.87
CA ARG A 138 -11.26 -8.18 16.22
C ARG A 138 -10.41 -7.54 17.30
N THR A 139 -9.77 -6.42 17.01
CA THR A 139 -9.10 -5.58 18.03
C THR A 139 -9.86 -4.28 18.19
N PRO A 140 -10.24 -3.89 19.41
CA PRO A 140 -10.89 -2.62 19.63
C PRO A 140 -9.89 -1.47 19.43
N CYS A 141 -10.34 -0.39 18.80
CA CYS A 141 -9.66 0.89 18.85
C CYS A 141 -10.00 1.56 20.20
N CYS A 142 -9.05 1.65 21.12
CA CYS A 142 -9.15 2.52 22.28
C CYS A 142 -8.76 3.93 21.91
#